data_c29a6eb7acef84731310a397dca9a7ea
#
_entry.id   c29a6eb7acef84731310a397dca9a7ea
#
_cell.length_a   1.000
_cell.length_b   1.000
_cell.length_c   1.000
_cell.angle_alpha   90.00
_cell.angle_beta   90.00
_cell.angle_gamma   90.00
#
_symmetry.space_group_name_H-M   'P 1'
#
loop_
_entity.id
_entity.type
_entity.pdbx_description
1 polymer ?
#
loop_
_entity_poly.entity_id
_entity_poly.type
_entity_poly.pdbx_seq_one_letter_code
_entity_poly.pdbx_strand_id
1 'polypeptide(L)'
;MKKYINKLVLLGLFCSLFLLSSSTGNKAVKDETLTIVATITVKPEHKEDVLKSIKTVVDASRKEPGNIFYDVFEDINNPLKFVFIETWKSQAAIDIHNKTAHFIDFIKAVEGKATLEAGILRQKF
;
A
#
# COMPACT_ATOMS: atom_id res chain seq x y z
N MET A 1 -11.76 -11.57 27.16
CA MET A 1 -11.47 -11.81 25.72
C MET A 1 -11.27 -10.47 25.04
N LYS A 2 -10.05 -10.12 24.70
CA LYS A 2 -9.77 -8.90 23.95
C LYS A 2 -10.06 -9.16 22.46
N LYS A 3 -11.09 -8.51 21.94
CA LYS A 3 -11.38 -8.51 20.49
C LYS A 3 -10.27 -7.71 19.79
N TYR A 4 -9.39 -8.40 19.11
CA TYR A 4 -8.48 -7.76 18.17
C TYR A 4 -9.33 -7.31 16.96
N ILE A 5 -9.58 -6.01 16.89
CA ILE A 5 -10.17 -5.40 15.70
C ILE A 5 -9.13 -5.49 14.61
N ASN A 6 -9.43 -6.27 13.58
CA ASN A 6 -8.58 -6.40 12.39
C ASN A 6 -8.36 -5.03 11.75
N LYS A 7 -7.19 -4.46 11.94
CA LYS A 7 -6.76 -3.19 11.31
C LYS A 7 -6.62 -3.28 9.78
N LEU A 8 -6.94 -4.42 9.19
CA LEU A 8 -6.92 -4.61 7.75
C LEU A 8 -8.01 -3.83 7.01
N VAL A 9 -9.04 -3.35 7.74
CA VAL A 9 -10.19 -2.62 7.18
C VAL A 9 -9.86 -1.14 6.87
N LEU A 10 -8.73 -0.63 7.36
CA LEU A 10 -8.41 0.79 7.21
C LEU A 10 -7.91 1.20 5.81
N LEU A 11 -7.50 0.25 4.97
CA LEU A 11 -7.08 0.58 3.61
C LEU A 11 -8.26 0.74 2.64
N GLY A 12 -9.44 0.20 3.01
CA GLY A 12 -10.66 0.32 2.22
C GLY A 12 -11.52 1.54 2.53
N LEU A 13 -11.27 2.24 3.64
CA LEU A 13 -12.16 3.31 4.13
C LEU A 13 -11.73 4.72 3.71
N PHE A 14 -10.67 4.87 2.93
CA PHE A 14 -10.24 6.19 2.43
C PHE A 14 -10.98 6.62 1.15
N CYS A 15 -12.01 5.90 0.74
CA CYS A 15 -12.76 6.16 -0.50
C CYS A 15 -14.13 6.82 -0.30
N SER A 16 -14.45 7.32 0.90
CA SER A 16 -15.77 7.95 1.12
C SER A 16 -15.65 9.13 2.08
N LEU A 17 -15.36 10.29 1.59
CA LEU A 17 -15.95 11.59 1.92
C LEU A 17 -15.18 12.71 1.20
N PHE A 18 -15.55 12.97 -0.04
CA PHE A 18 -15.36 14.32 -0.58
C PHE A 18 -16.59 14.69 -1.39
N LEU A 19 -17.61 15.13 -0.65
CA LEU A 19 -18.77 15.85 -1.20
C LEU A 19 -18.44 17.33 -1.22
N LEU A 20 -18.40 17.87 -2.43
CA LEU A 20 -18.72 19.24 -2.84
C LEU A 20 -18.30 20.37 -1.89
N SER A 21 -17.25 21.04 -2.24
CA SER A 21 -17.19 22.48 -2.08
C SER A 21 -16.67 23.09 -3.38
N SER A 22 -17.57 23.72 -4.10
CA SER A 22 -17.26 24.59 -5.24
C SER A 22 -16.46 25.78 -4.73
N SER A 23 -15.19 25.82 -5.04
CA SER A 23 -14.41 27.05 -4.94
C SER A 23 -13.58 27.16 -6.22
N THR A 24 -14.00 28.06 -7.07
CA THR A 24 -13.27 28.53 -8.23
C THR A 24 -11.93 29.13 -7.80
N GLY A 25 -10.91 28.34 -7.89
CA GLY A 25 -9.53 28.74 -7.74
C GLY A 25 -8.69 27.65 -8.39
N ASN A 26 -8.35 27.87 -9.66
CA ASN A 26 -7.48 27.01 -10.45
C ASN A 26 -6.06 27.08 -9.89
N LYS A 27 -5.85 26.50 -8.70
CA LYS A 27 -4.53 26.17 -8.20
C LYS A 27 -4.21 24.82 -8.85
N ALA A 28 -3.35 24.85 -9.87
CA ALA A 28 -2.74 23.62 -10.38
C ALA A 28 -2.25 22.85 -9.14
N VAL A 29 -2.89 21.72 -8.85
CA VAL A 29 -2.40 20.78 -7.85
C VAL A 29 -1.07 20.30 -8.41
N LYS A 30 0.02 20.83 -7.86
CA LYS A 30 1.35 20.37 -8.21
C LYS A 30 1.36 18.88 -7.86
N ASP A 31 1.51 18.04 -8.88
CA ASP A 31 1.65 16.59 -8.67
C ASP A 31 2.83 16.39 -7.73
N GLU A 32 2.54 16.07 -6.48
CA GLU A 32 3.53 15.87 -5.44
C GLU A 32 3.87 14.38 -5.39
N THR A 33 5.15 14.08 -5.56
CA THR A 33 5.66 12.74 -5.38
C THR A 33 5.47 12.29 -3.93
N LEU A 34 4.86 11.14 -3.75
CA LEU A 34 4.55 10.55 -2.46
C LEU A 34 5.27 9.22 -2.28
N THR A 35 5.68 8.93 -1.05
CA THR A 35 6.29 7.66 -0.67
C THR A 35 5.35 6.91 0.27
N ILE A 36 5.13 5.63 -0.01
CA ILE A 36 4.45 4.72 0.91
C ILE A 36 5.51 3.84 1.57
N VAL A 37 5.40 3.71 2.89
CA VAL A 37 6.12 2.69 3.65
C VAL A 37 5.08 1.78 4.28
N ALA A 38 5.05 0.51 3.85
CA ALA A 38 4.12 -0.48 4.36
C ALA A 38 4.89 -1.66 4.97
N THR A 39 4.52 -2.04 6.17
CA THR A 39 5.12 -3.18 6.87
C THR A 39 4.13 -4.33 6.90
N ILE A 40 4.56 -5.50 6.43
CA ILE A 40 3.80 -6.74 6.53
C ILE A 40 4.53 -7.71 7.45
N THR A 41 3.82 -8.23 8.46
CA THR A 41 4.32 -9.28 9.34
C THR A 41 3.52 -10.55 9.10
N VAL A 42 4.19 -11.59 8.66
CA VAL A 42 3.57 -12.83 8.16
C VAL A 42 3.52 -13.87 9.27
N LYS A 43 2.46 -14.66 9.31
CA LYS A 43 2.41 -15.85 10.18
C LYS A 43 3.36 -16.92 9.62
N PRO A 44 4.14 -17.62 10.46
CA PRO A 44 5.17 -18.56 10.01
C PRO A 44 4.66 -19.60 9.01
N GLU A 45 3.48 -20.15 9.26
CA GLU A 45 2.84 -21.19 8.45
C GLU A 45 2.40 -20.72 7.06
N HIS A 46 2.36 -19.41 6.83
CA HIS A 46 1.92 -18.81 5.56
C HIS A 46 3.06 -18.09 4.81
N LYS A 47 4.32 -18.21 5.28
CA LYS A 47 5.44 -17.43 4.73
C LYS A 47 5.58 -17.61 3.22
N GLU A 48 5.63 -18.86 2.75
CA GLU A 48 5.83 -19.16 1.33
C GLU A 48 4.71 -18.61 0.44
N ASP A 49 3.46 -18.79 0.85
CA ASP A 49 2.29 -18.28 0.10
C ASP A 49 2.29 -16.76 0.03
N VAL A 50 2.60 -16.09 1.14
CA VAL A 50 2.62 -14.62 1.20
C VAL A 50 3.76 -14.08 0.37
N LEU A 51 4.97 -14.68 0.43
CA LEU A 51 6.11 -14.27 -0.40
C LEU A 51 5.81 -14.38 -1.89
N LYS A 52 5.11 -15.42 -2.31
CA LYS A 52 4.66 -15.56 -3.71
C LYS A 52 3.71 -14.44 -4.11
N SER A 53 2.78 -14.08 -3.23
CA SER A 53 1.83 -12.99 -3.46
C SER A 53 2.54 -11.62 -3.47
N ILE A 54 3.51 -11.41 -2.59
CA ILE A 54 4.39 -10.22 -2.58
C ILE A 54 5.11 -10.08 -3.91
N LYS A 55 5.75 -11.15 -4.40
CA LYS A 55 6.45 -11.10 -5.68
C LYS A 55 5.52 -10.71 -6.82
N THR A 56 4.31 -11.25 -6.85
CA THR A 56 3.33 -10.97 -7.90
C THR A 56 2.90 -9.49 -7.89
N VAL A 57 2.57 -8.93 -6.74
CA VAL A 57 2.17 -7.51 -6.65
C VAL A 57 3.33 -6.58 -6.98
N VAL A 58 4.55 -6.88 -6.56
CA VAL A 58 5.75 -6.10 -6.89
C VAL A 58 5.96 -6.04 -8.40
N ASP A 59 5.98 -7.20 -9.06
CA ASP A 59 6.22 -7.30 -10.50
C ASP A 59 5.15 -6.56 -11.32
N ALA A 60 3.92 -6.56 -10.86
CA ALA A 60 2.80 -5.86 -11.52
C ALA A 60 2.84 -4.35 -11.24
N SER A 61 3.06 -3.92 -10.00
CA SER A 61 3.07 -2.52 -9.59
C SER A 61 4.18 -1.71 -10.26
N ARG A 62 5.35 -2.33 -10.47
CA ARG A 62 6.46 -1.70 -11.21
C ARG A 62 6.12 -1.32 -12.64
N LYS A 63 5.10 -1.94 -13.23
CA LYS A 63 4.64 -1.66 -14.60
C LYS A 63 3.59 -0.56 -14.66
N GLU A 64 3.10 -0.09 -13.54
CA GLU A 64 2.11 0.98 -13.52
C GLU A 64 2.73 2.33 -13.93
N PRO A 65 2.06 3.10 -14.80
CA PRO A 65 2.62 4.38 -15.30
C PRO A 65 2.90 5.41 -14.21
N GLY A 66 2.15 5.34 -13.09
CA GLY A 66 2.30 6.24 -11.94
C GLY A 66 3.37 5.81 -10.95
N ASN A 67 3.90 4.60 -11.08
CA ASN A 67 4.95 4.09 -10.20
C ASN A 67 6.32 4.66 -10.57
N ILE A 68 7.10 5.07 -9.58
CA ILE A 68 8.49 5.48 -9.71
C ILE A 68 9.42 4.42 -9.12
N PHE A 69 9.03 3.86 -7.99
CA PHE A 69 9.79 2.86 -7.25
C PHE A 69 8.84 1.95 -6.50
N TYR A 70 9.12 0.65 -6.50
CA TYR A 70 8.34 -0.33 -5.75
C TYR A 70 9.23 -1.53 -5.40
N ASP A 71 9.72 -1.57 -4.15
CA ASP A 71 10.57 -2.64 -3.66
C ASP A 71 10.15 -3.13 -2.28
N VAL A 72 10.57 -4.37 -1.97
CA VAL A 72 10.31 -5.03 -0.70
C VAL A 72 11.62 -5.48 -0.08
N PHE A 73 11.77 -5.21 1.19
CA PHE A 73 12.95 -5.54 1.99
C PHE A 73 12.55 -6.46 3.14
N GLU A 74 13.38 -7.44 3.45
CA GLU A 74 13.23 -8.28 4.64
C GLU A 74 13.92 -7.61 5.83
N ASP A 75 13.29 -7.65 7.01
CA ASP A 75 13.92 -7.20 8.24
C ASP A 75 15.00 -8.22 8.65
N ILE A 76 16.25 -7.77 8.79
CA ILE A 76 17.39 -8.65 9.09
C ILE A 76 17.28 -9.35 10.44
N ASN A 77 16.46 -8.84 11.36
CA ASN A 77 16.26 -9.39 12.69
C ASN A 77 14.95 -10.19 12.82
N ASN A 78 14.08 -10.11 11.81
CA ASN A 78 12.80 -10.81 11.80
C ASN A 78 12.45 -11.31 10.40
N PRO A 79 12.72 -12.59 10.08
CA PRO A 79 12.50 -13.16 8.76
C PRO A 79 11.02 -13.32 8.36
N LEU A 80 10.10 -12.92 9.24
CA LEU A 80 8.65 -12.88 8.97
C LEU A 80 8.14 -11.47 8.69
N LYS A 81 9.03 -10.48 8.75
CA LYS A 81 8.68 -9.07 8.56
C LYS A 81 9.30 -8.53 7.28
N PHE A 82 8.46 -7.95 6.43
CA PHE A 82 8.85 -7.33 5.18
C PHE A 82 8.35 -5.89 5.14
N VAL A 83 9.13 -5.01 4.50
CA VAL A 83 8.84 -3.59 4.36
C VAL A 83 8.78 -3.25 2.88
N PHE A 84 7.63 -2.79 2.42
CA PHE A 84 7.47 -2.18 1.11
C PHE A 84 7.91 -0.72 1.19
N ILE A 85 8.69 -0.30 0.22
CA ILE A 85 8.98 1.11 -0.04
C ILE A 85 8.52 1.40 -1.45
N GLU A 86 7.60 2.33 -1.57
CA GLU A 86 6.94 2.67 -2.84
C GLU A 86 7.02 4.17 -3.05
N THR A 87 7.31 4.60 -4.25
CA THR A 87 7.28 6.01 -4.64
C THR A 87 6.36 6.17 -5.84
N TRP A 88 5.44 7.11 -5.73
CA TRP A 88 4.39 7.37 -6.71
C TRP A 88 4.43 8.83 -7.18
N LYS A 89 4.10 9.07 -8.43
CA LYS A 89 4.11 10.41 -9.05
C LYS A 89 3.11 11.36 -8.40
N SER A 90 2.02 10.85 -7.82
CA SER A 90 0.96 11.66 -7.24
C SER A 90 0.01 10.82 -6.38
N GLN A 91 -0.87 11.47 -5.62
CA GLN A 91 -1.99 10.82 -4.94
C GLN A 91 -2.91 10.09 -5.92
N ALA A 92 -3.17 10.69 -7.09
CA ALA A 92 -3.99 10.06 -8.12
C ALA A 92 -3.40 8.72 -8.61
N ALA A 93 -2.07 8.63 -8.71
CA ALA A 93 -1.40 7.38 -9.05
C ALA A 93 -1.60 6.30 -7.97
N ILE A 94 -1.54 6.67 -6.69
CA ILE A 94 -1.85 5.78 -5.56
C ILE A 94 -3.31 5.32 -5.61
N ASP A 95 -4.24 6.23 -5.89
CA ASP A 95 -5.67 5.92 -5.98
C ASP A 95 -5.99 4.95 -7.13
N ILE A 96 -5.25 5.05 -8.23
CA ILE A 96 -5.33 4.10 -9.34
C ILE A 96 -4.79 2.74 -8.90
N HIS A 97 -3.58 2.71 -8.32
CA HIS A 97 -2.94 1.50 -7.81
C HIS A 97 -3.87 0.70 -6.88
N ASN A 98 -4.49 1.38 -5.92
CA ASN A 98 -5.40 0.76 -4.95
C ASN A 98 -6.64 0.09 -5.59
N LYS A 99 -6.94 0.40 -6.84
CA LYS A 99 -8.07 -0.16 -7.60
C LYS A 99 -7.64 -1.22 -8.62
N THR A 100 -6.35 -1.47 -8.76
CA THR A 100 -5.85 -2.49 -9.69
C THR A 100 -6.20 -3.90 -9.21
N ALA A 101 -6.39 -4.81 -10.16
CA ALA A 101 -6.68 -6.20 -9.83
C ALA A 101 -5.55 -6.83 -9.01
N HIS A 102 -4.29 -6.58 -9.39
CA HIS A 102 -3.14 -7.16 -8.69
C HIS A 102 -3.00 -6.69 -7.24
N PHE A 103 -3.34 -5.42 -6.94
CA PHE A 103 -3.34 -4.93 -5.56
C PHE A 103 -4.49 -5.55 -4.75
N ILE A 104 -5.71 -5.57 -5.31
CA ILE A 104 -6.89 -6.18 -4.67
C ILE A 104 -6.65 -7.67 -4.39
N ASP A 105 -6.08 -8.39 -5.36
CA ASP A 105 -5.77 -9.81 -5.21
C ASP A 105 -4.68 -10.05 -4.16
N PHE A 106 -3.67 -9.16 -4.08
CA PHE A 106 -2.67 -9.21 -3.02
C PHE A 106 -3.30 -9.05 -1.64
N ILE A 107 -4.15 -8.03 -1.43
CA ILE A 107 -4.84 -7.82 -0.16
C ILE A 107 -5.65 -9.05 0.26
N LYS A 108 -6.40 -9.64 -0.67
CA LYS A 108 -7.15 -10.87 -0.41
C LYS A 108 -6.23 -12.06 -0.07
N ALA A 109 -5.11 -12.18 -0.77
CA ALA A 109 -4.18 -13.30 -0.59
C ALA A 109 -3.51 -13.28 0.79
N VAL A 110 -3.29 -12.10 1.39
CA VAL A 110 -2.65 -11.95 2.70
C VAL A 110 -3.63 -11.85 3.85
N GLU A 111 -4.92 -11.70 3.57
CA GLU A 111 -5.97 -11.62 4.59
C GLU A 111 -5.95 -12.86 5.50
N GLY A 112 -5.93 -12.64 6.81
CA GLY A 112 -5.84 -13.70 7.82
C GLY A 112 -4.47 -14.38 7.93
N LYS A 113 -3.53 -14.14 7.00
CA LYS A 113 -2.20 -14.75 6.95
C LYS A 113 -1.08 -13.81 7.44
N ALA A 114 -1.34 -12.52 7.42
CA ALA A 114 -0.39 -11.48 7.83
C ALA A 114 -1.10 -10.28 8.43
N THR A 115 -0.33 -9.41 9.10
CA THR A 115 -0.75 -8.06 9.47
C THR A 115 -0.06 -7.06 8.56
N LEU A 116 -0.79 -6.03 8.13
CA LEU A 116 -0.29 -4.98 7.24
C LEU A 116 -0.53 -3.61 7.88
N GLU A 117 0.51 -2.78 7.92
CA GLU A 117 0.46 -1.39 8.38
C GLU A 117 1.12 -0.51 7.32
N ALA A 118 0.51 0.62 6.97
CA ALA A 118 1.05 1.50 5.95
C ALA A 118 0.94 2.98 6.36
N GLY A 119 1.91 3.77 5.89
CA GLY A 119 1.91 5.23 6.00
C GLY A 119 2.28 5.87 4.67
N ILE A 120 1.62 6.98 4.36
CA ILE A 120 1.94 7.82 3.20
C ILE A 120 2.77 9.00 3.68
N LEU A 121 3.91 9.22 3.06
CA LEU A 121 4.91 10.21 3.41
C LEU A 121 5.11 11.19 2.26
N ARG A 122 5.40 12.44 2.60
CA ARG A 122 5.91 13.42 1.65
C ARG A 122 7.29 13.90 2.07
N GLN A 123 8.13 14.20 1.10
CA GLN A 123 9.43 14.77 1.39
C GLN A 123 9.28 16.13 2.07
N LYS A 124 10.05 16.38 3.13
CA LYS A 124 9.97 17.62 3.91
C LYS A 124 11.07 18.61 3.54
N PHE A 125 12.27 18.11 3.21
CA PHE A 125 13.46 18.91 2.92
C PHE A 125 14.11 18.47 1.61
#